data_b216a83be86345ac164e0b670eaec99c
#
_entry.id   b216a83be86345ac164e0b670eaec99c
#
_cell.length_a   1.000
_cell.length_b   1.000
_cell.length_c   1.000
_cell.angle_alpha   90.00
_cell.angle_beta   90.00
_cell.angle_gamma   90.00
#
_symmetry.space_group_name_H-M   'P 1'
#
loop_
_entity.id
_entity.type
_entity.pdbx_description
1 polymer ?
#
loop_
_entity_poly.entity_id
_entity_poly.type
_entity_poly.pdbx_seq_one_letter_code
_entity_poly.pdbx_strand_id
1 'polypeptide(L)'
;MKILCTGNPDKLTIAHAVRKVFPEADFVHLSNGYDLLSADGLDKFRTRIKDYDVFINASIIKDGTQADLLKIVRQEWTAGHVINIGTTMEFHFFQYMNPSRAESKLNLRNLSLDMYDKHFRTTHLIVGGFTDQSPQSKSKMDSSHIANTIKWVLDSSKYFHVPIISVENDFDNKGHPGCGDTWQEVKDNGRLYK
;
A
#
# COMPACT_ATOMS: atom_id res chain seq x y z
N MET A 1 -4.40 12.99 16.06
CA MET A 1 -4.47 12.37 14.73
C MET A 1 -4.90 10.92 14.94
N LYS A 2 -6.09 10.56 14.48
CA LYS A 2 -6.62 9.19 14.57
C LYS A 2 -6.35 8.46 13.25
N ILE A 3 -5.78 7.27 13.33
CA ILE A 3 -5.34 6.49 12.16
C ILE A 3 -6.18 5.21 12.08
N LEU A 4 -6.76 4.94 10.90
CA LEU A 4 -7.35 3.66 10.56
C LEU A 4 -6.52 2.97 9.49
N CYS A 5 -6.20 1.69 9.68
CA CYS A 5 -5.43 0.89 8.72
C CYS A 5 -6.20 -0.36 8.32
N THR A 6 -6.20 -0.71 7.04
CA THR A 6 -6.69 -2.02 6.61
C THR A 6 -5.61 -3.08 6.77
N GLY A 7 -5.98 -4.24 7.30
CA GLY A 7 -5.09 -5.40 7.47
C GLY A 7 -5.03 -5.91 8.89
N ASN A 8 -4.70 -7.18 9.04
CA ASN A 8 -4.55 -7.80 10.35
C ASN A 8 -3.14 -7.52 10.92
N PRO A 9 -3.02 -6.74 12.01
CA PRO A 9 -1.73 -6.40 12.61
C PRO A 9 -1.05 -7.58 13.33
N ASP A 10 -1.76 -8.69 13.58
CA ASP A 10 -1.19 -9.90 14.17
C ASP A 10 -0.50 -10.79 13.14
N LYS A 11 -0.69 -10.51 11.85
CA LYS A 11 0.03 -11.16 10.76
C LYS A 11 1.23 -10.30 10.36
N LEU A 12 2.34 -10.92 10.03
CA LEU A 12 3.54 -10.24 9.57
C LEU A 12 3.29 -9.59 8.19
N THR A 13 2.79 -8.37 8.22
CA THR A 13 2.36 -7.56 7.06
C THR A 13 2.68 -6.09 7.30
N ILE A 14 2.35 -5.24 6.33
CA ILE A 14 2.44 -3.78 6.51
C ILE A 14 1.62 -3.31 7.71
N ALA A 15 0.43 -3.89 7.96
CA ALA A 15 -0.37 -3.55 9.14
C ALA A 15 0.36 -3.81 10.46
N HIS A 16 1.15 -4.90 10.54
CA HIS A 16 1.99 -5.18 11.68
C HIS A 16 3.07 -4.11 11.90
N ALA A 17 3.75 -3.71 10.84
CA ALA A 17 4.74 -2.65 10.91
C ALA A 17 4.11 -1.29 11.27
N VAL A 18 2.93 -0.99 10.73
CA VAL A 18 2.15 0.21 11.09
C VAL A 18 1.84 0.20 12.58
N ARG A 19 1.39 -0.93 13.17
CA ARG A 19 1.13 -1.02 14.61
C ARG A 19 2.36 -0.74 15.47
N LYS A 20 3.55 -1.17 15.02
CA LYS A 20 4.80 -0.89 15.75
C LYS A 20 5.16 0.60 15.77
N VAL A 21 4.88 1.33 14.70
CA VAL A 21 5.19 2.76 14.56
C VAL A 21 4.06 3.65 15.09
N PHE A 22 2.81 3.17 14.99
CA PHE A 22 1.60 3.86 15.43
C PHE A 22 0.80 2.91 16.34
N PRO A 23 1.18 2.73 17.60
CA PRO A 23 0.55 1.77 18.50
C PRO A 23 -0.92 2.09 18.79
N GLU A 24 -1.32 3.35 18.66
CA GLU A 24 -2.70 3.85 18.82
C GLU A 24 -3.54 3.74 17.53
N ALA A 25 -3.00 3.23 16.42
CA ALA A 25 -3.77 3.03 15.20
C ALA A 25 -4.80 1.91 15.37
N ASP A 26 -5.98 2.14 14.83
CA ASP A 26 -7.03 1.13 14.72
C ASP A 26 -6.92 0.34 13.42
N PHE A 27 -7.41 -0.89 13.45
CA PHE A 27 -7.32 -1.80 12.31
C PHE A 27 -8.68 -2.37 11.93
N VAL A 28 -8.88 -2.57 10.62
CA VAL A 28 -10.05 -3.24 10.06
C VAL A 28 -9.62 -4.42 9.20
N HIS A 29 -10.14 -5.60 9.54
CA HIS A 29 -9.84 -6.85 8.84
C HIS A 29 -10.93 -7.90 9.12
N LEU A 30 -10.95 -8.98 8.34
CA LEU A 30 -11.99 -10.01 8.44
C LEU A 30 -12.11 -10.58 9.87
N SER A 31 -11.00 -10.84 10.55
CA SER A 31 -11.03 -11.49 11.88
C SER A 31 -11.59 -10.59 12.99
N ASN A 32 -11.72 -9.28 12.77
CA ASN A 32 -12.38 -8.36 13.72
C ASN A 32 -13.75 -7.86 13.21
N GLY A 33 -14.36 -8.61 12.28
CA GLY A 33 -15.73 -8.40 11.83
C GLY A 33 -15.90 -7.47 10.63
N TYR A 34 -14.81 -7.09 9.95
CA TYR A 34 -14.85 -6.27 8.74
C TYR A 34 -14.54 -7.13 7.50
N ASP A 35 -15.58 -7.74 6.93
CA ASP A 35 -15.47 -8.34 5.60
C ASP A 35 -15.64 -7.26 4.53
N LEU A 36 -14.53 -6.68 4.11
CA LEU A 36 -14.50 -5.59 3.11
C LEU A 36 -14.88 -6.02 1.68
N LEU A 37 -15.31 -7.26 1.49
CA LEU A 37 -15.93 -7.74 0.25
C LEU A 37 -17.45 -7.83 0.35
N SER A 38 -18.02 -7.75 1.55
CA SER A 38 -19.46 -7.80 1.77
C SER A 38 -20.04 -6.39 1.92
N ALA A 39 -21.32 -6.22 1.57
CA ALA A 39 -22.05 -4.96 1.75
C ALA A 39 -22.07 -4.54 3.23
N ASP A 40 -22.36 -5.47 4.15
CA ASP A 40 -22.38 -5.21 5.60
C ASP A 40 -21.01 -4.75 6.12
N GLY A 41 -19.92 -5.38 5.68
CA GLY A 41 -18.56 -4.97 6.06
C GLY A 41 -18.18 -3.60 5.52
N LEU A 42 -18.59 -3.27 4.30
CA LEU A 42 -18.38 -1.94 3.70
C LEU A 42 -19.20 -0.87 4.41
N ASP A 43 -20.45 -1.15 4.83
CA ASP A 43 -21.28 -0.20 5.59
C ASP A 43 -20.71 0.05 6.99
N LYS A 44 -20.22 -0.99 7.66
CA LYS A 44 -19.48 -0.85 8.92
C LYS A 44 -18.21 -0.01 8.73
N PHE A 45 -17.45 -0.26 7.68
CA PHE A 45 -16.27 0.54 7.34
C PHE A 45 -16.63 1.99 7.07
N ARG A 46 -17.67 2.25 6.28
CA ARG A 46 -18.16 3.60 5.94
C ARG A 46 -18.57 4.39 7.18
N THR A 47 -19.22 3.74 8.12
CA THR A 47 -19.60 4.37 9.40
C THR A 47 -18.36 4.69 10.22
N ARG A 48 -17.44 3.75 10.33
CA ARG A 48 -16.26 3.86 11.18
C ARG A 48 -15.27 4.91 10.67
N ILE A 49 -15.04 5.01 9.35
CA ILE A 49 -14.01 5.87 8.76
C ILE A 49 -14.21 7.35 9.07
N LYS A 50 -15.43 7.78 9.37
CA LYS A 50 -15.78 9.18 9.68
C LYS A 50 -15.07 9.75 10.92
N ASP A 51 -14.62 8.86 11.82
CA ASP A 51 -13.99 9.24 13.09
C ASP A 51 -12.47 9.41 12.99
N TYR A 52 -11.89 9.27 11.78
CA TYR A 52 -10.44 9.25 11.58
C TYR A 52 -9.95 10.40 10.70
N ASP A 53 -8.68 10.77 10.92
CA ASP A 53 -7.98 11.82 10.17
C ASP A 53 -7.11 11.23 9.06
N VAL A 54 -6.65 9.98 9.25
CA VAL A 54 -5.75 9.27 8.34
C VAL A 54 -6.28 7.87 8.06
N PHE A 55 -6.24 7.49 6.79
CA PHE A 55 -6.56 6.15 6.34
C PHE A 55 -5.36 5.52 5.63
N ILE A 56 -4.87 4.38 6.14
CA ILE A 56 -3.81 3.58 5.52
C ILE A 56 -4.45 2.39 4.82
N ASN A 57 -4.53 2.46 3.52
CA ASN A 57 -5.14 1.47 2.63
C ASN A 57 -4.12 0.40 2.25
N ALA A 58 -3.81 -0.51 3.18
CA ALA A 58 -2.70 -1.45 3.08
C ALA A 58 -3.08 -2.85 2.61
N SER A 59 -4.32 -3.29 2.83
CA SER A 59 -4.73 -4.67 2.53
C SER A 59 -5.04 -4.88 1.07
N ILE A 60 -4.48 -5.95 0.50
CA ILE A 60 -4.90 -6.51 -0.77
C ILE A 60 -5.79 -7.71 -0.47
N ILE A 61 -7.11 -7.54 -0.61
CA ILE A 61 -8.09 -8.61 -0.40
C ILE A 61 -8.46 -9.23 -1.75
N LYS A 62 -8.82 -8.38 -2.70
CA LYS A 62 -9.14 -8.71 -4.09
C LYS A 62 -8.66 -7.53 -4.97
N ASP A 63 -8.34 -7.80 -6.22
CA ASP A 63 -7.99 -6.75 -7.16
C ASP A 63 -9.14 -5.73 -7.28
N GLY A 64 -8.81 -4.45 -7.19
CA GLY A 64 -9.78 -3.35 -7.17
C GLY A 64 -10.27 -2.91 -5.80
N THR A 65 -10.26 -3.76 -4.77
CA THR A 65 -10.80 -3.43 -3.44
C THR A 65 -10.22 -2.14 -2.85
N GLN A 66 -8.92 -1.89 -3.00
CA GLN A 66 -8.30 -0.67 -2.49
C GLN A 66 -8.83 0.59 -3.19
N ALA A 67 -9.10 0.52 -4.49
CA ALA A 67 -9.69 1.63 -5.24
C ALA A 67 -11.13 1.92 -4.77
N ASP A 68 -11.90 0.87 -4.49
CA ASP A 68 -13.27 1.03 -3.98
C ASP A 68 -13.29 1.62 -2.58
N LEU A 69 -12.39 1.18 -1.69
CA LEU A 69 -12.22 1.78 -0.36
C LEU A 69 -11.82 3.25 -0.45
N LEU A 70 -10.91 3.62 -1.36
CA LEU A 70 -10.54 5.01 -1.59
C LEU A 70 -11.75 5.87 -2.02
N LYS A 71 -12.61 5.36 -2.93
CA LYS A 71 -13.84 6.04 -3.33
C LYS A 71 -14.80 6.24 -2.16
N ILE A 72 -14.97 5.21 -1.32
CA ILE A 72 -15.80 5.32 -0.11
C ILE A 72 -15.26 6.40 0.82
N VAL A 73 -13.97 6.38 1.12
CA VAL A 73 -13.34 7.38 1.99
C VAL A 73 -13.52 8.79 1.42
N ARG A 74 -13.38 8.98 0.10
CA ARG A 74 -13.59 10.27 -0.56
C ARG A 74 -15.03 10.76 -0.45
N GLN A 75 -16.01 9.85 -0.43
CA GLN A 75 -17.42 10.18 -0.25
C GLN A 75 -17.74 10.61 1.18
N GLU A 76 -17.08 10.00 2.17
CA GLU A 76 -17.35 10.24 3.60
C GLU A 76 -16.50 11.38 4.19
N TRP A 77 -15.37 11.71 3.57
CA TRP A 77 -14.44 12.72 4.05
C TRP A 77 -14.42 13.98 3.19
N THR A 78 -14.48 15.12 3.84
CA THR A 78 -14.20 16.43 3.23
C THR A 78 -12.74 16.85 3.43
N ALA A 79 -12.08 16.32 4.45
CA ALA A 79 -10.67 16.57 4.76
C ALA A 79 -10.04 15.32 5.38
N GLY A 80 -8.75 15.12 5.16
CA GLY A 80 -7.98 14.01 5.71
C GLY A 80 -6.81 13.60 4.82
N HIS A 81 -6.12 12.53 5.21
CA HIS A 81 -4.97 12.02 4.46
C HIS A 81 -5.09 10.50 4.22
N VAL A 82 -5.16 10.09 2.97
CA VAL A 82 -5.16 8.68 2.58
C VAL A 82 -3.77 8.27 2.10
N ILE A 83 -3.22 7.20 2.69
CA ILE A 83 -1.99 6.55 2.23
C ILE A 83 -2.38 5.25 1.53
N ASN A 84 -2.29 5.22 0.21
CA ASN A 84 -2.55 4.03 -0.58
C ASN A 84 -1.26 3.23 -0.80
N ILE A 85 -1.28 1.95 -0.47
CA ILE A 85 -0.12 1.07 -0.66
C ILE A 85 -0.18 0.43 -2.06
N GLY A 86 0.72 0.90 -2.90
CA GLY A 86 0.99 0.40 -4.25
C GLY A 86 2.01 -0.74 -4.28
N THR A 87 2.59 -0.99 -5.45
CA THR A 87 3.64 -1.99 -5.67
C THR A 87 4.50 -1.61 -6.86
N THR A 88 5.78 -2.00 -6.85
CA THR A 88 6.67 -1.84 -8.01
C THR A 88 6.19 -2.57 -9.26
N MET A 89 5.28 -3.54 -9.13
CA MET A 89 4.60 -4.17 -10.28
C MET A 89 3.90 -3.15 -11.20
N GLU A 90 3.54 -1.97 -10.71
CA GLU A 90 2.94 -0.90 -11.50
C GLU A 90 3.85 -0.35 -12.61
N PHE A 91 5.18 -0.43 -12.41
CA PHE A 91 6.17 0.02 -13.39
C PHE A 91 6.49 -1.03 -14.45
N HIS A 92 6.22 -2.31 -14.14
CA HIS A 92 6.65 -3.46 -14.94
C HIS A 92 5.48 -4.34 -15.31
N PHE A 93 4.36 -3.72 -15.64
CA PHE A 93 3.08 -4.35 -15.91
C PHE A 93 3.17 -5.61 -16.82
N PHE A 94 3.97 -5.52 -17.88
CA PHE A 94 4.11 -6.61 -18.85
C PHE A 94 5.04 -7.74 -18.42
N GLN A 95 5.76 -7.60 -17.32
CA GLN A 95 6.81 -8.52 -16.88
C GLN A 95 6.34 -9.47 -15.77
N TYR A 96 5.17 -9.21 -15.18
CA TYR A 96 4.71 -9.98 -14.04
C TYR A 96 3.64 -11.01 -14.40
N MET A 97 3.64 -12.13 -13.68
CA MET A 97 2.69 -13.22 -13.84
C MET A 97 1.24 -12.87 -13.43
N ASN A 98 1.01 -11.67 -12.88
CA ASN A 98 -0.31 -11.21 -12.47
C ASN A 98 -0.62 -9.82 -13.03
N PRO A 99 -0.98 -9.71 -14.32
CA PRO A 99 -1.29 -8.44 -14.96
C PRO A 99 -2.48 -7.70 -14.32
N SER A 100 -3.52 -8.44 -13.89
CA SER A 100 -4.72 -7.83 -13.30
C SER A 100 -4.40 -7.11 -11.99
N ARG A 101 -3.48 -7.63 -11.20
CA ARG A 101 -3.00 -6.97 -9.98
C ARG A 101 -2.19 -5.72 -10.29
N ALA A 102 -1.30 -5.77 -11.27
CA ALA A 102 -0.51 -4.61 -11.69
C ALA A 102 -1.43 -3.50 -12.22
N GLU A 103 -2.40 -3.82 -13.05
CA GLU A 103 -3.42 -2.91 -13.56
C GLU A 103 -4.27 -2.30 -12.43
N SER A 104 -4.72 -3.13 -11.50
CA SER A 104 -5.48 -2.67 -10.32
C SER A 104 -4.69 -1.66 -9.48
N LYS A 105 -3.39 -1.86 -9.31
CA LYS A 105 -2.52 -0.94 -8.57
C LYS A 105 -2.23 0.34 -9.33
N LEU A 106 -2.02 0.25 -10.63
CA LEU A 106 -1.89 1.42 -11.51
C LEU A 106 -3.17 2.28 -11.48
N ASN A 107 -4.31 1.63 -11.50
CA ASN A 107 -5.62 2.29 -11.42
C ASN A 107 -5.80 2.99 -10.05
N LEU A 108 -5.41 2.34 -8.96
CA LEU A 108 -5.40 2.94 -7.63
C LEU A 108 -4.50 4.18 -7.57
N ARG A 109 -3.30 4.13 -8.19
CA ARG A 109 -2.39 5.28 -8.26
C ARG A 109 -3.03 6.45 -9.00
N ASN A 110 -3.57 6.21 -10.19
CA ASN A 110 -4.21 7.25 -10.99
C ASN A 110 -5.39 7.87 -10.23
N LEU A 111 -6.25 7.05 -9.65
CA LEU A 111 -7.37 7.49 -8.83
C LEU A 111 -6.91 8.30 -7.61
N SER A 112 -5.80 7.92 -6.98
CA SER A 112 -5.19 8.64 -5.87
C SER A 112 -4.78 10.05 -6.27
N LEU A 113 -4.19 10.22 -7.46
CA LEU A 113 -3.81 11.53 -7.99
C LEU A 113 -5.02 12.38 -8.35
N ASP A 114 -6.03 11.78 -8.98
CA ASP A 114 -7.24 12.49 -9.42
C ASP A 114 -8.11 12.99 -8.25
N MET A 115 -8.10 12.26 -7.12
CA MET A 115 -8.89 12.61 -5.94
C MET A 115 -8.25 13.64 -5.02
N TYR A 116 -6.98 13.98 -5.23
CA TYR A 116 -6.29 14.96 -4.40
C TYR A 116 -6.91 16.34 -4.52
N ASP A 117 -7.11 16.97 -3.35
CA ASP A 117 -7.35 18.41 -3.26
C ASP A 117 -6.64 18.99 -2.02
N LYS A 118 -6.75 20.31 -1.79
CA LYS A 118 -6.05 20.99 -0.68
C LYS A 118 -6.47 20.50 0.73
N HIS A 119 -7.63 19.86 0.85
CA HIS A 119 -8.18 19.36 2.12
C HIS A 119 -8.13 17.83 2.19
N PHE A 120 -8.34 17.16 1.06
CA PHE A 120 -8.30 15.71 0.94
C PHE A 120 -6.99 15.30 0.29
N ARG A 121 -6.04 14.91 1.11
CA ARG A 121 -4.70 14.52 0.65
C ARG A 121 -4.65 13.02 0.37
N THR A 122 -3.94 12.68 -0.68
CA THR A 122 -3.67 11.30 -1.06
C THR A 122 -2.17 11.14 -1.30
N THR A 123 -1.59 10.09 -0.74
CA THR A 123 -0.23 9.66 -1.07
C THR A 123 -0.26 8.23 -1.57
N HIS A 124 0.30 7.98 -2.74
CA HIS A 124 0.48 6.64 -3.27
C HIS A 124 1.90 6.17 -2.96
N LEU A 125 2.02 5.23 -2.03
CA LEU A 125 3.29 4.67 -1.59
C LEU A 125 3.56 3.37 -2.36
N ILE A 126 4.47 3.45 -3.33
CA ILE A 126 4.90 2.31 -4.13
C ILE A 126 5.92 1.52 -3.33
N VAL A 127 5.65 0.24 -3.10
CA VAL A 127 6.47 -0.62 -2.26
C VAL A 127 7.08 -1.74 -3.08
N GLY A 128 8.39 -1.90 -2.96
CA GLY A 128 9.12 -3.05 -3.48
C GLY A 128 8.86 -4.34 -2.71
N GLY A 129 9.59 -5.38 -3.02
CA GLY A 129 9.52 -6.63 -2.28
C GLY A 129 9.94 -6.43 -0.81
N PHE A 130 9.08 -6.83 0.12
CA PHE A 130 9.39 -6.82 1.56
C PHE A 130 9.11 -8.17 2.18
N THR A 131 9.76 -8.46 3.31
CA THR A 131 9.53 -9.67 4.09
C THR A 131 9.66 -9.39 5.57
N ASP A 132 8.76 -9.96 6.31
CA ASP A 132 8.85 -10.06 7.77
C ASP A 132 9.08 -11.50 8.21
N GLN A 133 9.12 -12.46 7.28
CA GLN A 133 8.86 -13.84 7.61
C GLN A 133 9.98 -14.82 7.27
N SER A 134 10.97 -14.45 6.46
CA SER A 134 11.97 -15.43 6.03
C SER A 134 13.39 -14.93 6.21
N PRO A 135 14.20 -15.61 7.06
CA PRO A 135 15.64 -15.39 7.13
C PRO A 135 16.38 -15.63 5.82
N GLN A 136 15.71 -16.33 4.87
CA GLN A 136 16.31 -16.73 3.59
C GLN A 136 16.22 -15.66 2.51
N SER A 137 15.40 -14.63 2.68
CA SER A 137 15.28 -13.55 1.69
C SER A 137 16.14 -12.33 2.08
N LYS A 138 17.45 -12.49 2.01
CA LYS A 138 18.42 -11.40 2.25
C LYS A 138 18.25 -10.17 1.34
N SER A 139 17.41 -10.26 0.32
CA SER A 139 17.16 -9.20 -0.67
C SER A 139 15.84 -8.46 -0.47
N LYS A 140 15.09 -8.72 0.61
CA LYS A 140 13.81 -8.06 0.85
C LYS A 140 13.91 -7.02 1.95
N MET A 141 13.23 -5.90 1.72
CA MET A 141 13.16 -4.80 2.66
C MET A 141 12.38 -5.20 3.93
N ASP A 142 12.83 -4.73 5.10
CA ASP A 142 12.04 -4.84 6.33
C ASP A 142 10.81 -3.92 6.23
N SER A 143 9.65 -4.42 6.62
CA SER A 143 8.40 -3.67 6.59
C SER A 143 8.40 -2.42 7.48
N SER A 144 9.31 -2.33 8.47
CA SER A 144 9.50 -1.13 9.28
C SER A 144 9.91 0.10 8.45
N HIS A 145 10.65 -0.09 7.35
CA HIS A 145 10.97 1.01 6.44
C HIS A 145 9.73 1.60 5.79
N ILE A 146 8.76 0.75 5.44
CA ILE A 146 7.46 1.18 4.90
C ILE A 146 6.71 2.02 5.93
N ALA A 147 6.60 1.52 7.16
CA ALA A 147 5.88 2.23 8.23
C ALA A 147 6.57 3.54 8.64
N ASN A 148 7.91 3.57 8.66
CA ASN A 148 8.67 4.80 8.90
C ASN A 148 8.51 5.83 7.77
N THR A 149 8.41 5.37 6.51
CA THR A 149 8.11 6.25 5.39
C THR A 149 6.71 6.83 5.50
N ILE A 150 5.72 6.04 5.90
CA ILE A 150 4.37 6.54 6.19
C ILE A 150 4.43 7.62 7.28
N LYS A 151 5.17 7.37 8.36
CA LYS A 151 5.35 8.36 9.43
C LYS A 151 5.98 9.63 8.92
N TRP A 152 7.04 9.55 8.13
CA TRP A 152 7.69 10.71 7.53
C TRP A 152 6.72 11.50 6.63
N VAL A 153 5.93 10.83 5.79
CA VAL A 153 4.91 11.48 4.94
C VAL A 153 3.89 12.24 5.80
N LEU A 154 3.39 11.64 6.87
CA LEU A 154 2.41 12.26 7.74
C LEU A 154 3.00 13.45 8.52
N ASP A 155 4.21 13.32 9.05
CA ASP A 155 4.91 14.40 9.75
C ASP A 155 5.23 15.57 8.82
N SER A 156 5.60 15.26 7.57
CA SER A 156 5.93 16.25 6.53
C SER A 156 4.70 16.95 5.95
N SER A 157 3.51 16.38 6.10
CA SER A 157 2.26 16.88 5.52
C SER A 157 1.88 18.29 5.99
N LYS A 158 2.49 18.78 7.06
CA LYS A 158 2.34 20.17 7.55
C LYS A 158 2.97 21.20 6.62
N TYR A 159 3.96 20.80 5.85
CA TYR A 159 4.81 21.71 5.05
C TYR A 159 4.61 21.53 3.56
N PHE A 160 4.42 20.30 3.10
CA PHE A 160 4.25 19.99 1.70
C PHE A 160 3.45 18.69 1.51
N HIS A 161 3.01 18.45 0.29
CA HIS A 161 2.32 17.23 -0.10
C HIS A 161 3.24 16.32 -0.91
N VAL A 162 3.22 15.03 -0.58
CA VAL A 162 3.95 13.98 -1.30
C VAL A 162 2.93 13.11 -2.02
N PRO A 163 2.65 13.34 -3.32
CA PRO A 163 1.62 12.59 -4.04
C PRO A 163 2.02 11.15 -4.33
N ILE A 164 3.30 10.93 -4.65
CA ILE A 164 3.85 9.59 -4.91
C ILE A 164 5.22 9.50 -4.24
N ILE A 165 5.50 8.35 -3.66
CA ILE A 165 6.81 7.98 -3.14
C ILE A 165 7.06 6.50 -3.38
N SER A 166 8.27 6.12 -3.80
CA SER A 166 8.71 4.72 -3.92
C SER A 166 9.67 4.36 -2.81
N VAL A 167 9.48 3.17 -2.25
CA VAL A 167 10.35 2.58 -1.23
C VAL A 167 10.72 1.18 -1.68
N GLU A 168 11.97 1.04 -2.11
CA GLU A 168 12.51 -0.18 -2.66
C GLU A 168 13.83 -0.53 -2.01
N ASN A 169 14.22 -1.80 -2.06
CA ASN A 169 15.58 -2.16 -1.71
C ASN A 169 16.56 -1.54 -2.70
N ASP A 170 17.71 -1.15 -2.18
CA ASP A 170 18.87 -0.90 -3.02
C ASP A 170 19.32 -2.25 -3.63
N PHE A 171 19.20 -2.34 -4.95
CA PHE A 171 19.63 -3.49 -5.71
C PHE A 171 21.11 -3.33 -6.03
N ASP A 172 21.98 -3.96 -5.29
CA ASP A 172 23.41 -4.04 -5.54
C ASP A 172 23.75 -4.83 -6.82
N ASN A 173 23.11 -4.48 -7.93
CA ASN A 173 23.26 -5.07 -9.28
C ASN A 173 23.02 -6.60 -9.39
N LYS A 174 22.47 -7.25 -8.37
CA LYS A 174 22.27 -8.70 -8.35
C LYS A 174 20.84 -9.16 -8.68
N GLY A 175 20.02 -8.27 -9.21
CA GLY A 175 18.73 -8.67 -9.73
C GLY A 175 17.52 -8.17 -8.93
N HIS A 176 16.35 -8.37 -9.49
CA HIS A 176 15.09 -7.96 -8.91
C HIS A 176 14.75 -8.87 -7.73
N PRO A 177 14.46 -8.33 -6.51
CA PRO A 177 14.06 -9.17 -5.39
C PRO A 177 12.73 -9.85 -5.71
N GLY A 178 12.78 -11.13 -5.81
CA GLY A 178 11.59 -11.96 -5.99
C GLY A 178 11.60 -12.87 -7.21
N CYS A 179 12.50 -12.67 -8.17
CA CYS A 179 12.64 -13.62 -9.29
C CYS A 179 13.91 -14.48 -9.25
N GLY A 180 14.84 -14.19 -8.35
CA GLY A 180 16.08 -14.95 -8.24
C GLY A 180 17.12 -14.68 -9.34
N ASP A 181 16.72 -13.97 -10.37
CA ASP A 181 17.56 -13.66 -11.53
C ASP A 181 18.05 -12.21 -11.47
N THR A 182 19.24 -11.93 -11.97
CA THR A 182 19.70 -10.56 -12.19
C THR A 182 18.93 -9.93 -13.36
N TRP A 183 18.89 -8.60 -13.43
CA TRP A 183 18.32 -7.89 -14.59
C TRP A 183 19.01 -8.30 -15.90
N GLN A 184 20.30 -8.62 -15.83
CA GLN A 184 21.04 -9.07 -17.00
C GLN A 184 20.62 -10.48 -17.41
N GLU A 185 20.49 -11.40 -16.46
CA GLU A 185 20.00 -12.76 -16.71
C GLU A 185 18.58 -12.76 -17.27
N VAL A 186 17.71 -11.88 -16.78
CA VAL A 186 16.35 -11.72 -17.28
C VAL A 186 16.35 -11.21 -18.72
N LYS A 187 17.21 -10.25 -19.07
CA LYS A 187 17.37 -9.75 -20.45
C LYS A 187 17.95 -10.82 -21.35
N ASP A 188 19.02 -11.48 -20.92
CA ASP A 188 19.73 -12.49 -21.71
C ASP A 188 18.84 -13.71 -21.98
N ASN A 189 17.97 -14.06 -21.04
CA ASN A 189 16.99 -15.14 -21.19
C ASN A 189 15.72 -14.72 -21.98
N GLY A 190 15.64 -13.48 -22.45
CA GLY A 190 14.53 -12.98 -23.27
C GLY A 190 13.18 -12.92 -22.56
N ARG A 191 13.15 -12.99 -21.22
CA ARG A 191 11.91 -12.95 -20.42
C ARG A 191 11.23 -11.59 -20.44
N LEU A 192 11.97 -10.55 -20.79
CA LEU A 192 11.45 -9.17 -20.86
C LEU A 192 10.69 -8.85 -22.16
N TYR A 193 10.72 -9.74 -23.16
CA TYR A 193 10.24 -9.44 -24.51
C TYR A 193 9.36 -10.54 -25.12
N LYS A 194 8.79 -11.42 -24.33
CA LYS A 194 7.83 -12.43 -24.81
C LYS A 194 6.43 -12.14 -24.36
#